data_b9192fad8aa96b96d7015224b4c23e03
#
_entry.id   b9192fad8aa96b96d7015224b4c23e03
#
_cell.length_a   1.000
_cell.length_b   1.000
_cell.length_c   1.000
_cell.angle_alpha   90.00
_cell.angle_beta   90.00
_cell.angle_gamma   90.00
#
_symmetry.space_group_name_H-M   'P 1'
#
loop_
_entity.id
_entity.type
_entity.pdbx_description
1 polymer ?
#
loop_
_entity_poly.entity_id
_entity_poly.type
_entity_poly.pdbx_seq_one_letter_code
_entity_poly.pdbx_strand_id
1 'polypeptide(L)'
;MKSTLSIKSNLYKIRELKDYLGIALGMILYGIGWTVFLLPNDLPSGAVPGIASIVYWGTGLPVQYTYFAINGLLLLLSLKVLGWKFSMKTVFAVFVLTFFLSVIQRLTSGLQLLQDQPFMACILGAIFCGGGIGIAFASNGSTGGTDIIAAIVNKYRDVSLGRMIMFCDMIIIASSYFVLHDLEKVVYGYVTLFVTGYMIDQVVNSSRQSVQFFIISNKYEEIGRSINALHRGVTVIDGTGLYTGKQVKMMFVLAKKSQSNTIFQIINDIDPNAFVSQSAVIGVYGEGFDRFKVKKKTN
;
A
#
# COMPACT_ATOMS: atom_id res chain seq x y z
N MET A 1 -18.15 4.59 -32.00
CA MET A 1 -16.71 4.40 -31.79
C MET A 1 -16.00 5.60 -31.13
N LYS A 2 -16.31 6.87 -31.45
CA LYS A 2 -15.72 8.07 -30.78
C LYS A 2 -16.18 8.26 -29.32
N SER A 3 -17.42 7.92 -28.97
CA SER A 3 -17.95 8.08 -27.58
C SER A 3 -17.32 7.10 -26.58
N THR A 4 -17.07 5.86 -26.99
CA THR A 4 -16.40 4.83 -26.15
C THR A 4 -14.93 5.13 -25.89
N LEU A 5 -14.24 5.78 -26.83
CA LEU A 5 -12.85 6.25 -26.64
C LEU A 5 -12.79 7.43 -25.67
N SER A 6 -13.75 8.36 -25.72
CA SER A 6 -13.84 9.49 -24.79
C SER A 6 -14.12 9.03 -23.35
N ILE A 7 -15.04 8.09 -23.16
CA ILE A 7 -15.37 7.54 -21.83
C ILE A 7 -14.16 6.80 -21.22
N LYS A 8 -13.44 5.99 -22.01
CA LYS A 8 -12.21 5.32 -21.54
C LYS A 8 -11.11 6.31 -21.15
N SER A 9 -10.96 7.40 -21.93
CA SER A 9 -9.99 8.46 -21.62
C SER A 9 -10.31 9.20 -20.32
N ASN A 10 -11.59 9.51 -20.07
CA ASN A 10 -12.02 10.19 -18.84
C ASN A 10 -11.87 9.28 -17.60
N LEU A 11 -12.21 8.00 -17.72
CA LEU A 11 -12.02 7.02 -16.64
C LEU A 11 -10.53 6.84 -16.29
N TYR A 12 -9.64 6.87 -17.30
CA TYR A 12 -8.20 6.80 -17.08
C TYR A 12 -7.68 8.03 -16.32
N LYS A 13 -8.08 9.24 -16.72
CA LYS A 13 -7.71 10.49 -16.04
C LYS A 13 -8.20 10.55 -14.59
N ILE A 14 -9.43 10.11 -14.33
CA ILE A 14 -10.00 10.06 -12.97
C ILE A 14 -9.21 9.07 -12.11
N ARG A 15 -8.78 7.94 -12.66
CA ARG A 15 -7.97 6.97 -11.94
C ARG A 15 -6.57 7.52 -11.61
N GLU A 16 -5.93 8.19 -12.56
CA GLU A 16 -4.64 8.83 -12.31
C GLU A 16 -4.74 9.91 -11.24
N LEU A 17 -5.77 10.76 -11.29
CA LEU A 17 -5.99 11.79 -10.28
C LEU A 17 -6.16 11.17 -8.88
N LYS A 18 -6.92 10.09 -8.75
CA LYS A 18 -7.07 9.35 -7.49
C LYS A 18 -5.73 8.79 -7.00
N ASP A 19 -4.89 8.27 -7.90
CA ASP A 19 -3.57 7.77 -7.54
C ASP A 19 -2.69 8.91 -6.98
N TYR A 20 -2.65 10.07 -7.62
CA TYR A 20 -1.87 11.22 -7.14
C TYR A 20 -2.39 11.77 -5.80
N LEU A 21 -3.71 11.83 -5.61
CA LEU A 21 -4.31 12.23 -4.33
C LEU A 21 -3.98 11.22 -3.22
N GLY A 22 -4.06 9.94 -3.52
CA GLY A 22 -3.67 8.88 -2.58
C GLY A 22 -2.20 8.96 -2.19
N ILE A 23 -1.31 9.18 -3.16
CA ILE A 23 0.12 9.39 -2.90
C ILE A 23 0.35 10.62 -2.01
N ALA A 24 -0.30 11.74 -2.31
CA ALA A 24 -0.16 12.97 -1.50
C ALA A 24 -0.63 12.73 -0.06
N LEU A 25 -1.80 12.13 0.15
CA LEU A 25 -2.32 11.79 1.46
C LEU A 25 -1.38 10.84 2.21
N GLY A 26 -0.87 9.81 1.54
CA GLY A 26 0.09 8.88 2.10
C GLY A 26 1.38 9.57 2.55
N MET A 27 1.90 10.49 1.76
CA MET A 27 3.13 11.23 2.09
C MET A 27 2.94 12.21 3.24
N ILE A 28 1.77 12.85 3.36
CA ILE A 28 1.44 13.70 4.51
C ILE A 28 1.41 12.85 5.78
N LEU A 29 0.70 11.72 5.75
CA LEU A 29 0.58 10.81 6.89
C LEU A 29 1.95 10.28 7.32
N TYR A 30 2.77 9.88 6.36
CA TYR A 30 4.15 9.47 6.59
C TYR A 30 4.98 10.59 7.23
N GLY A 31 4.90 11.81 6.68
CA GLY A 31 5.60 12.99 7.21
C GLY A 31 5.24 13.28 8.66
N ILE A 32 3.95 13.16 9.03
CA ILE A 32 3.50 13.30 10.42
C ILE A 32 4.14 12.23 11.31
N GLY A 33 4.04 10.95 10.92
CA GLY A 33 4.61 9.84 11.69
C GLY A 33 6.11 10.04 11.96
N TRP A 34 6.83 10.41 10.92
CA TRP A 34 8.27 10.60 11.03
C TRP A 34 8.67 11.84 11.83
N THR A 35 8.13 13.03 11.51
CA THR A 35 8.59 14.30 12.13
C THR A 35 8.00 14.57 13.49
N VAL A 36 6.83 14.02 13.82
CA VAL A 36 6.16 14.25 15.10
C VAL A 36 6.53 13.21 16.16
N PHE A 37 6.70 11.95 15.73
CA PHE A 37 6.91 10.85 16.68
C PHE A 37 8.34 10.27 16.63
N LEU A 38 8.89 9.96 15.45
CA LEU A 38 10.17 9.25 15.37
C LEU A 38 11.36 10.19 15.55
N LEU A 39 11.41 11.27 14.78
CA LEU A 39 12.56 12.18 14.73
C LEU A 39 12.86 12.87 16.07
N PRO A 40 11.85 13.45 16.80
CA PRO A 40 12.09 14.13 18.06
C PRO A 40 12.47 13.20 19.22
N ASN A 41 12.19 11.90 19.09
CA ASN A 41 12.53 10.89 20.08
C ASN A 41 13.81 10.13 19.71
N ASP A 42 14.56 10.58 18.69
CA ASP A 42 15.76 9.95 18.14
C ASP A 42 15.54 8.46 17.79
N LEU A 43 14.37 8.14 17.27
CA LEU A 43 14.00 6.76 16.90
C LEU A 43 14.40 6.50 15.44
N PRO A 44 15.35 5.58 15.20
CA PRO A 44 15.79 5.27 13.86
C PRO A 44 14.67 4.63 13.04
N SER A 45 14.63 4.97 11.76
CA SER A 45 13.77 4.33 10.76
C SER A 45 14.61 3.77 9.62
N GLY A 46 14.00 2.97 8.76
CA GLY A 46 14.64 2.48 7.55
C GLY A 46 14.63 3.50 6.41
N ALA A 47 15.06 3.06 5.26
CA ALA A 47 15.07 3.77 3.97
C ALA A 47 15.86 5.10 3.99
N VAL A 48 15.65 5.94 2.99
CA VAL A 48 16.30 7.27 2.90
C VAL A 48 15.92 8.21 4.05
N PRO A 49 14.68 8.20 4.58
CA PRO A 49 14.36 8.92 5.82
C PRO A 49 15.26 8.56 6.99
N GLY A 50 15.55 7.26 7.16
CA GLY A 50 16.50 6.81 8.20
C GLY A 50 17.90 7.41 8.03
N ILE A 51 18.43 7.39 6.81
CA ILE A 51 19.72 8.02 6.50
C ILE A 51 19.65 9.53 6.79
N ALA A 52 18.56 10.19 6.39
CA ALA A 52 18.38 11.63 6.64
C ALA A 52 18.30 11.96 8.13
N SER A 53 17.67 11.10 8.95
CA SER A 53 17.65 11.25 10.41
C SER A 53 19.04 11.09 11.02
N ILE A 54 19.81 10.08 10.59
CA ILE A 54 21.21 9.88 11.06
C ILE A 54 22.07 11.10 10.75
N VAL A 55 21.96 11.65 9.54
CA VAL A 55 22.67 12.86 9.16
C VAL A 55 22.23 14.06 10.01
N TYR A 56 20.92 14.19 10.26
CA TYR A 56 20.37 15.26 11.11
C TYR A 56 20.91 15.18 12.55
N TRP A 57 20.90 14.00 13.16
CA TRP A 57 21.42 13.82 14.52
C TRP A 57 22.93 14.04 14.62
N GLY A 58 23.70 13.71 13.58
CA GLY A 58 25.15 13.90 13.55
C GLY A 58 25.60 15.30 13.19
N THR A 59 24.84 16.03 12.39
CA THR A 59 25.31 17.32 11.78
C THR A 59 24.39 18.52 12.04
N GLY A 60 23.14 18.27 12.48
CA GLY A 60 22.11 19.32 12.58
C GLY A 60 21.49 19.74 11.25
N LEU A 61 21.91 19.14 10.12
CA LEU A 61 21.35 19.48 8.80
C LEU A 61 19.89 19.02 8.71
N PRO A 62 18.91 19.91 8.40
CA PRO A 62 17.51 19.55 8.35
C PRO A 62 17.23 18.37 7.40
N VAL A 63 16.40 17.41 7.87
CA VAL A 63 16.15 16.12 7.21
C VAL A 63 15.69 16.24 5.76
N GLN A 64 14.92 17.28 5.44
CA GLN A 64 14.39 17.51 4.09
C GLN A 64 15.48 17.70 3.03
N TYR A 65 16.60 18.31 3.37
CA TYR A 65 17.71 18.55 2.41
C TYR A 65 18.41 17.23 2.07
N THR A 66 18.76 16.46 3.08
CA THR A 66 19.39 15.13 2.90
C THR A 66 18.45 14.17 2.18
N TYR A 67 17.17 14.16 2.60
CA TYR A 67 16.14 13.34 1.98
C TYR A 67 15.98 13.66 0.49
N PHE A 68 15.87 14.95 0.15
CA PHE A 68 15.74 15.40 -1.24
C PHE A 68 16.97 15.09 -2.08
N ALA A 69 18.18 15.35 -1.56
CA ALA A 69 19.43 15.11 -2.26
C ALA A 69 19.63 13.62 -2.59
N ILE A 70 19.44 12.72 -1.61
CA ILE A 70 19.60 11.28 -1.81
C ILE A 70 18.54 10.76 -2.79
N ASN A 71 17.28 11.14 -2.62
CA ASN A 71 16.22 10.72 -3.54
C ASN A 71 16.42 11.30 -4.95
N GLY A 72 16.94 12.51 -5.08
CA GLY A 72 17.31 13.08 -6.37
C GLY A 72 18.31 12.21 -7.13
N LEU A 73 19.37 11.77 -6.47
CA LEU A 73 20.35 10.83 -7.04
C LEU A 73 19.72 9.47 -7.40
N LEU A 74 18.91 8.90 -6.50
CA LEU A 74 18.24 7.62 -6.75
C LEU A 74 17.24 7.72 -7.90
N LEU A 75 16.53 8.83 -8.04
CA LEU A 75 15.60 9.07 -9.14
C LEU A 75 16.33 9.20 -10.48
N LEU A 76 17.46 9.88 -10.54
CA LEU A 76 18.30 9.91 -11.74
C LEU A 76 18.73 8.51 -12.17
N LEU A 77 19.14 7.67 -11.22
CA LEU A 77 19.46 6.28 -11.47
C LEU A 77 18.23 5.48 -11.94
N SER A 78 17.06 5.71 -11.31
CA SER A 78 15.82 5.01 -11.65
C SER A 78 15.32 5.36 -13.05
N LEU A 79 15.45 6.60 -13.48
CA LEU A 79 15.11 7.03 -14.84
C LEU A 79 15.88 6.24 -15.88
N LYS A 80 17.20 6.09 -15.64
CA LYS A 80 18.08 5.35 -16.55
C LYS A 80 17.81 3.84 -16.55
N VAL A 81 17.46 3.27 -15.40
CA VAL A 81 17.36 1.81 -15.22
C VAL A 81 15.91 1.30 -15.31
N LEU A 82 14.96 1.95 -14.67
CA LEU A 82 13.57 1.49 -14.53
C LEU A 82 12.60 2.17 -15.50
N GLY A 83 12.99 3.34 -16.04
CA GLY A 83 12.25 4.07 -17.05
C GLY A 83 11.26 5.10 -16.50
N TRP A 84 10.74 5.96 -17.41
CA TRP A 84 9.99 7.17 -17.10
C TRP A 84 8.69 6.94 -16.32
N LYS A 85 7.92 5.91 -16.70
CA LYS A 85 6.59 5.66 -16.09
C LYS A 85 6.65 5.32 -14.60
N PHE A 86 7.69 4.62 -14.17
CA PHE A 86 7.91 4.32 -12.75
C PHE A 86 8.33 5.57 -11.99
N SER A 87 9.22 6.36 -12.60
CA SER A 87 9.87 7.48 -11.92
C SER A 87 8.94 8.67 -11.66
N MET A 88 7.94 8.95 -12.52
CA MET A 88 7.08 10.13 -12.38
C MET A 88 6.27 10.18 -11.09
N LYS A 89 5.63 9.08 -10.71
CA LYS A 89 4.87 9.01 -9.45
C LYS A 89 5.78 9.09 -8.23
N THR A 90 6.97 8.52 -8.34
CA THR A 90 7.98 8.59 -7.29
C THR A 90 8.54 10.01 -7.14
N VAL A 91 8.80 10.71 -8.26
CA VAL A 91 9.17 12.14 -8.26
C VAL A 91 8.12 12.97 -7.51
N PHE A 92 6.84 12.77 -7.86
CA PHE A 92 5.75 13.48 -7.20
C PHE A 92 5.71 13.18 -5.69
N ALA A 93 5.83 11.91 -5.28
CA ALA A 93 5.85 11.50 -3.87
C ALA A 93 7.01 12.16 -3.10
N VAL A 94 8.23 12.17 -3.67
CA VAL A 94 9.40 12.79 -3.07
C VAL A 94 9.21 14.30 -2.90
N PHE A 95 8.66 14.97 -3.90
CA PHE A 95 8.37 16.41 -3.81
C PHE A 95 7.34 16.72 -2.72
N VAL A 96 6.22 15.99 -2.70
CA VAL A 96 5.16 16.15 -1.70
C VAL A 96 5.71 15.92 -0.30
N LEU A 97 6.44 14.82 -0.08
CA LEU A 97 7.02 14.53 1.22
C LEU A 97 8.03 15.59 1.64
N THR A 98 8.96 15.99 0.76
CA THR A 98 9.95 17.04 1.07
C THR A 98 9.29 18.35 1.47
N PHE A 99 8.24 18.76 0.76
CA PHE A 99 7.47 19.96 1.09
C PHE A 99 6.81 19.84 2.46
N PHE A 100 6.07 18.75 2.70
CA PHE A 100 5.38 18.56 3.96
C PHE A 100 6.33 18.35 5.15
N LEU A 101 7.48 17.72 4.97
CA LEU A 101 8.51 17.63 6.00
C LEU A 101 8.96 19.04 6.44
N SER A 102 9.20 19.94 5.48
CA SER A 102 9.59 21.32 5.79
C SER A 102 8.49 22.06 6.56
N VAL A 103 7.22 21.86 6.17
CA VAL A 103 6.05 22.50 6.84
C VAL A 103 5.84 21.93 8.24
N ILE A 104 5.77 20.60 8.36
CA ILE A 104 5.48 19.94 9.64
C ILE A 104 6.61 20.19 10.62
N GLN A 105 7.88 20.09 10.20
CA GLN A 105 9.01 20.35 11.08
C GLN A 105 9.03 21.79 11.62
N ARG A 106 8.59 22.78 10.83
CA ARG A 106 8.44 24.16 11.31
C ARG A 106 7.27 24.32 12.27
N LEU A 107 6.13 23.67 12.00
CA LEU A 107 4.94 23.74 12.85
C LEU A 107 5.12 22.99 14.18
N THR A 108 5.92 21.93 14.16
CA THR A 108 6.18 21.09 15.34
C THR A 108 7.49 21.45 16.05
N SER A 109 8.18 22.52 15.60
CA SER A 109 9.38 22.99 16.28
C SER A 109 9.06 23.35 17.74
N GLY A 110 9.63 22.60 18.70
CA GLY A 110 9.36 22.73 20.13
C GLY A 110 8.27 21.82 20.68
N LEU A 111 7.54 21.09 19.85
CA LEU A 111 6.63 20.04 20.31
C LEU A 111 7.40 18.72 20.45
N GLN A 112 7.55 18.29 21.68
CA GLN A 112 8.21 17.01 22.00
C GLN A 112 7.15 16.06 22.59
N LEU A 113 6.43 15.39 21.70
CA LEU A 113 5.39 14.44 22.10
C LEU A 113 6.03 13.10 22.50
N LEU A 114 5.58 12.55 23.63
CA LEU A 114 5.93 11.22 24.12
C LEU A 114 7.43 11.02 24.42
N GLN A 115 8.17 12.07 24.84
CA GLN A 115 9.58 11.93 25.21
C GLN A 115 9.80 10.95 26.35
N ASP A 116 8.87 10.92 27.32
CA ASP A 116 8.94 9.99 28.45
C ASP A 116 8.43 8.57 28.09
N GLN A 117 7.98 8.37 26.85
CA GLN A 117 7.41 7.12 26.39
C GLN A 117 7.91 6.75 24.96
N PRO A 118 9.21 6.51 24.78
CA PRO A 118 9.80 6.28 23.46
C PRO A 118 9.21 5.05 22.75
N PHE A 119 8.82 4.02 23.49
CA PHE A 119 8.14 2.87 22.90
C PHE A 119 6.77 3.22 22.29
N MET A 120 5.99 4.09 22.97
CA MET A 120 4.71 4.54 22.42
C MET A 120 4.92 5.43 21.18
N ALA A 121 5.93 6.31 21.21
CA ALA A 121 6.31 7.13 20.05
C ALA A 121 6.74 6.26 18.86
N CYS A 122 7.50 5.19 19.13
CA CYS A 122 7.91 4.18 18.15
C CYS A 122 6.69 3.54 17.47
N ILE A 123 5.73 3.02 18.25
CA ILE A 123 4.55 2.33 17.71
C ILE A 123 3.66 3.29 16.92
N LEU A 124 3.34 4.47 17.46
CA LEU A 124 2.50 5.45 16.76
C LEU A 124 3.20 5.96 15.49
N GLY A 125 4.47 6.32 15.59
CA GLY A 125 5.25 6.72 14.43
C GLY A 125 5.27 5.66 13.33
N ALA A 126 5.48 4.39 13.70
CA ALA A 126 5.47 3.27 12.78
C ALA A 126 4.10 3.04 12.11
N ILE A 127 2.99 3.19 12.86
CA ILE A 127 1.63 3.08 12.33
C ILE A 127 1.36 4.18 11.28
N PHE A 128 1.69 5.43 11.61
CA PHE A 128 1.52 6.56 10.68
C PHE A 128 2.42 6.41 9.45
N CYS A 129 3.68 6.07 9.64
CA CYS A 129 4.62 5.85 8.54
C CYS A 129 4.19 4.68 7.65
N GLY A 130 3.89 3.53 8.23
CA GLY A 130 3.47 2.34 7.49
C GLY A 130 2.12 2.53 6.80
N GLY A 131 1.17 3.19 7.47
CA GLY A 131 -0.10 3.58 6.86
C GLY A 131 0.09 4.50 5.65
N GLY A 132 0.93 5.52 5.78
CA GLY A 132 1.26 6.46 4.71
C GLY A 132 1.93 5.78 3.50
N ILE A 133 2.95 4.96 3.74
CA ILE A 133 3.62 4.18 2.70
C ILE A 133 2.64 3.20 2.04
N GLY A 134 1.82 2.51 2.83
CA GLY A 134 0.82 1.57 2.33
C GLY A 134 -0.20 2.22 1.41
N ILE A 135 -0.69 3.44 1.74
CA ILE A 135 -1.60 4.22 0.89
C ILE A 135 -0.91 4.61 -0.42
N ALA A 136 0.36 5.03 -0.37
CA ALA A 136 1.11 5.37 -1.57
C ALA A 136 1.30 4.15 -2.49
N PHE A 137 1.64 2.98 -1.96
CA PHE A 137 1.75 1.74 -2.73
C PHE A 137 0.40 1.26 -3.27
N ALA A 138 -0.68 1.38 -2.50
CA ALA A 138 -2.03 1.09 -2.97
C ALA A 138 -2.45 2.00 -4.14
N SER A 139 -1.90 3.22 -4.20
CA SER A 139 -2.09 4.20 -5.26
C SER A 139 -1.08 4.06 -6.42
N ASN A 140 -0.41 2.91 -6.53
CA ASN A 140 0.62 2.61 -7.55
C ASN A 140 1.80 3.61 -7.54
N GLY A 141 2.10 4.22 -6.39
CA GLY A 141 3.26 5.07 -6.15
C GLY A 141 4.39 4.30 -5.47
N SER A 142 5.52 4.98 -5.29
CA SER A 142 6.66 4.56 -4.46
C SER A 142 7.08 5.78 -3.64
N THR A 143 7.59 5.54 -2.44
CA THR A 143 8.07 6.62 -1.56
C THR A 143 9.47 7.12 -1.94
N GLY A 144 10.10 6.48 -2.91
CA GLY A 144 11.52 6.65 -3.17
C GLY A 144 12.38 5.83 -2.20
N GLY A 145 13.67 6.15 -2.12
CA GLY A 145 14.54 5.50 -1.15
C GLY A 145 14.94 4.07 -1.51
N THR A 146 14.98 3.20 -0.51
CA THR A 146 15.38 1.79 -0.67
C THR A 146 14.49 1.01 -1.62
N ASP A 147 13.25 1.44 -1.85
CA ASP A 147 12.34 0.91 -2.87
C ASP A 147 12.96 0.98 -4.27
N ILE A 148 13.63 2.09 -4.60
CA ILE A 148 14.32 2.27 -5.89
C ILE A 148 15.51 1.32 -5.98
N ILE A 149 16.30 1.21 -4.91
CA ILE A 149 17.45 0.31 -4.85
C ILE A 149 16.97 -1.13 -5.04
N ALA A 150 15.94 -1.54 -4.30
CA ALA A 150 15.36 -2.86 -4.40
C ALA A 150 14.81 -3.17 -5.81
N ALA A 151 14.15 -2.21 -6.43
CA ALA A 151 13.65 -2.35 -7.80
C ALA A 151 14.78 -2.49 -8.83
N ILE A 152 15.87 -1.74 -8.66
CA ILE A 152 17.07 -1.85 -9.52
C ILE A 152 17.71 -3.22 -9.35
N VAL A 153 17.94 -3.67 -8.10
CA VAL A 153 18.55 -4.98 -7.83
C VAL A 153 17.65 -6.11 -8.37
N ASN A 154 16.33 -6.04 -8.15
CA ASN A 154 15.38 -7.04 -8.65
C ASN A 154 15.38 -7.14 -10.19
N LYS A 155 15.70 -6.06 -10.89
CA LYS A 155 15.82 -6.09 -12.37
C LYS A 155 17.00 -6.95 -12.85
N TYR A 156 18.11 -6.95 -12.10
CA TYR A 156 19.35 -7.65 -12.50
C TYR A 156 19.57 -8.97 -11.76
N ARG A 157 18.96 -9.14 -10.59
CA ARG A 157 19.09 -10.32 -9.73
C ARG A 157 17.71 -10.86 -9.35
N ASP A 158 17.59 -12.16 -9.22
CA ASP A 158 16.33 -12.80 -8.81
C ASP A 158 16.13 -12.76 -7.28
N VAL A 159 16.14 -11.55 -6.72
CA VAL A 159 15.92 -11.29 -5.28
C VAL A 159 14.57 -10.61 -5.12
N SER A 160 13.76 -11.05 -4.15
CA SER A 160 12.46 -10.41 -3.90
C SER A 160 12.65 -8.96 -3.40
N LEU A 161 11.78 -8.04 -3.88
CA LEU A 161 11.81 -6.63 -3.50
C LEU A 161 11.78 -6.46 -1.97
N GLY A 162 10.86 -7.14 -1.30
CA GLY A 162 10.70 -7.03 0.16
C GLY A 162 11.95 -7.46 0.95
N ARG A 163 12.62 -8.54 0.53
CA ARG A 163 13.87 -8.97 1.16
C ARG A 163 14.96 -7.93 1.01
N MET A 164 15.07 -7.31 -0.17
CA MET A 164 16.10 -6.31 -0.43
C MET A 164 15.86 -5.03 0.38
N ILE A 165 14.60 -4.56 0.45
CA ILE A 165 14.21 -3.42 1.28
C ILE A 165 14.53 -3.71 2.74
N MET A 166 14.07 -4.84 3.27
CA MET A 166 14.30 -5.23 4.67
C MET A 166 15.81 -5.28 4.99
N PHE A 167 16.61 -5.86 4.10
CA PHE A 167 18.05 -5.95 4.29
C PHE A 167 18.72 -4.57 4.33
N CYS A 168 18.38 -3.69 3.39
CA CYS A 168 18.88 -2.31 3.39
C CYS A 168 18.48 -1.56 4.65
N ASP A 169 17.24 -1.67 5.06
CA ASP A 169 16.70 -0.96 6.21
C ASP A 169 17.31 -1.44 7.52
N MET A 170 17.56 -2.77 7.65
CA MET A 170 18.29 -3.31 8.80
C MET A 170 19.70 -2.73 8.92
N ILE A 171 20.44 -2.58 7.83
CA ILE A 171 21.78 -1.99 7.84
C ILE A 171 21.71 -0.51 8.23
N ILE A 172 20.74 0.24 7.67
CA ILE A 172 20.56 1.65 7.97
C ILE A 172 20.27 1.85 9.46
N ILE A 173 19.35 1.06 10.03
CA ILE A 173 18.98 1.14 11.45
C ILE A 173 20.19 0.76 12.33
N ALA A 174 20.94 -0.30 11.99
CA ALA A 174 22.13 -0.67 12.72
C ALA A 174 23.19 0.46 12.70
N SER A 175 23.33 1.17 11.56
CA SER A 175 24.30 2.26 11.43
C SER A 175 23.96 3.47 12.29
N SER A 176 22.72 3.65 12.74
CA SER A 176 22.35 4.73 13.65
C SER A 176 23.06 4.65 14.99
N TYR A 177 23.52 3.46 15.40
CA TYR A 177 24.29 3.27 16.62
C TYR A 177 25.56 4.11 16.65
N PHE A 178 26.24 4.33 15.50
CA PHE A 178 27.46 5.11 15.43
C PHE A 178 27.25 6.61 15.75
N VAL A 179 26.00 7.09 15.65
CA VAL A 179 25.67 8.50 15.94
C VAL A 179 24.96 8.63 17.28
N LEU A 180 24.02 7.73 17.57
CA LEU A 180 23.20 7.82 18.78
C LEU A 180 23.91 7.21 20.02
N HIS A 181 24.84 6.28 19.82
CA HIS A 181 25.55 5.53 20.88
C HIS A 181 24.61 4.88 21.90
N ASP A 182 23.37 4.57 21.47
CA ASP A 182 22.31 4.03 22.29
C ASP A 182 21.72 2.78 21.64
N LEU A 183 21.95 1.62 22.27
CA LEU A 183 21.47 0.33 21.76
C LEU A 183 19.95 0.19 21.89
N GLU A 184 19.33 0.81 22.90
CA GLU A 184 17.89 0.76 23.11
C GLU A 184 17.16 1.45 21.95
N LYS A 185 17.64 2.60 21.49
CA LYS A 185 17.11 3.30 20.32
C LYS A 185 17.22 2.48 19.03
N VAL A 186 18.32 1.73 18.85
CA VAL A 186 18.46 0.81 17.71
C VAL A 186 17.42 -0.32 17.78
N VAL A 187 17.16 -0.87 18.97
CA VAL A 187 16.12 -1.88 19.18
C VAL A 187 14.74 -1.30 18.82
N TYR A 188 14.42 -0.09 19.25
CA TYR A 188 13.18 0.60 18.84
C TYR A 188 13.12 0.83 17.32
N GLY A 189 14.24 1.10 16.68
CA GLY A 189 14.33 1.17 15.23
C GLY A 189 13.90 -0.13 14.54
N TYR A 190 14.32 -1.27 15.05
CA TYR A 190 13.87 -2.58 14.53
C TYR A 190 12.39 -2.81 14.82
N VAL A 191 11.87 -2.43 15.98
CA VAL A 191 10.42 -2.47 16.26
C VAL A 191 9.67 -1.59 15.26
N THR A 192 10.15 -0.38 15.02
CA THR A 192 9.60 0.53 14.00
C THR A 192 9.55 -0.14 12.62
N LEU A 193 10.63 -0.81 12.21
CA LEU A 193 10.70 -1.52 10.92
C LEU A 193 9.63 -2.61 10.80
N PHE A 194 9.48 -3.46 11.82
CA PHE A 194 8.50 -4.55 11.80
C PHE A 194 7.05 -4.02 11.81
N VAL A 195 6.75 -3.04 12.68
CA VAL A 195 5.40 -2.46 12.75
C VAL A 195 5.05 -1.72 11.46
N THR A 196 5.99 -0.95 10.91
CA THR A 196 5.82 -0.26 9.62
C THR A 196 5.54 -1.27 8.51
N GLY A 197 6.33 -2.35 8.40
CA GLY A 197 6.14 -3.42 7.43
C GLY A 197 4.76 -4.07 7.55
N TYR A 198 4.35 -4.41 8.77
CA TYR A 198 3.03 -4.96 9.04
C TYR A 198 1.89 -4.02 8.59
N MET A 199 2.00 -2.73 8.91
CA MET A 199 1.01 -1.72 8.52
C MET A 199 0.93 -1.53 7.00
N ILE A 200 2.07 -1.54 6.30
CA ILE A 200 2.11 -1.49 4.84
C ILE A 200 1.32 -2.66 4.26
N ASP A 201 1.60 -3.88 4.73
CA ASP A 201 0.91 -5.08 4.26
C ASP A 201 -0.60 -5.03 4.51
N GLN A 202 -1.02 -4.56 5.69
CA GLN A 202 -2.45 -4.40 6.02
C GLN A 202 -3.15 -3.43 5.06
N VAL A 203 -2.56 -2.28 4.80
CA VAL A 203 -3.16 -1.26 3.91
C VAL A 203 -3.17 -1.74 2.46
N VAL A 204 -2.06 -2.27 1.95
CA VAL A 204 -1.94 -2.75 0.56
C VAL A 204 -2.88 -3.94 0.33
N ASN A 205 -2.87 -4.92 1.24
CA ASN A 205 -3.74 -6.09 1.12
C ASN A 205 -5.21 -5.71 1.24
N SER A 206 -5.57 -4.81 2.17
CA SER A 206 -6.95 -4.34 2.32
C SER A 206 -7.50 -3.70 1.05
N SER A 207 -6.67 -2.95 0.32
CA SER A 207 -7.07 -2.28 -0.92
C SER A 207 -7.22 -3.22 -2.14
N ARG A 208 -6.55 -4.37 -2.11
CA ARG A 208 -6.52 -5.35 -3.21
C ARG A 208 -7.36 -6.62 -2.95
N GLN A 209 -7.96 -6.76 -1.77
CA GLN A 209 -8.72 -7.94 -1.43
C GLN A 209 -9.90 -8.16 -2.38
N SER A 210 -9.99 -9.38 -2.89
CA SER A 210 -11.15 -9.91 -3.57
C SER A 210 -11.92 -10.84 -2.63
N VAL A 211 -13.19 -10.98 -2.88
CA VAL A 211 -14.08 -11.86 -2.14
C VAL A 211 -14.85 -12.76 -3.13
N GLN A 212 -15.11 -13.96 -2.71
CA GLN A 212 -16.02 -14.86 -3.39
C GLN A 212 -17.30 -15.00 -2.59
N PHE A 213 -18.41 -15.09 -3.29
CA PHE A 213 -19.72 -15.40 -2.73
C PHE A 213 -20.21 -16.71 -3.30
N PHE A 214 -20.75 -17.57 -2.43
CA PHE A 214 -21.65 -18.64 -2.78
C PHE A 214 -23.04 -18.25 -2.30
N ILE A 215 -23.99 -18.13 -3.23
CA ILE A 215 -25.34 -17.66 -2.95
C ILE A 215 -26.32 -18.74 -3.42
N ILE A 216 -27.18 -19.23 -2.54
CA ILE A 216 -28.25 -20.16 -2.86
C ILE A 216 -29.59 -19.46 -2.65
N SER A 217 -30.36 -19.31 -3.72
CA SER A 217 -31.64 -18.63 -3.70
C SER A 217 -32.54 -19.16 -4.81
N ASN A 218 -33.86 -19.19 -4.55
CA ASN A 218 -34.86 -19.48 -5.58
C ASN A 218 -34.98 -18.30 -6.58
N LYS A 219 -34.58 -17.08 -6.19
CA LYS A 219 -34.58 -15.87 -7.03
C LYS A 219 -33.21 -15.60 -7.67
N TYR A 220 -32.48 -16.67 -7.97
CA TYR A 220 -31.09 -16.56 -8.48
C TYR A 220 -30.98 -15.75 -9.77
N GLU A 221 -31.98 -15.77 -10.66
CA GLU A 221 -31.93 -15.00 -11.90
C GLU A 221 -31.98 -13.49 -11.66
N GLU A 222 -32.86 -13.03 -10.75
CA GLU A 222 -33.02 -11.62 -10.43
C GLU A 222 -31.79 -11.08 -9.69
N ILE A 223 -31.30 -11.83 -8.71
CA ILE A 223 -30.05 -11.52 -8.00
C ILE A 223 -28.88 -11.47 -8.99
N GLY A 224 -28.78 -12.48 -9.86
CA GLY A 224 -27.71 -12.57 -10.84
C GLY A 224 -27.71 -11.39 -11.84
N ARG A 225 -28.88 -10.98 -12.34
CA ARG A 225 -29.03 -9.80 -13.22
C ARG A 225 -28.59 -8.51 -12.52
N SER A 226 -29.00 -8.34 -11.27
CA SER A 226 -28.63 -7.15 -10.49
C SER A 226 -27.12 -7.09 -10.19
N ILE A 227 -26.48 -8.23 -9.89
CA ILE A 227 -25.04 -8.31 -9.71
C ILE A 227 -24.29 -8.07 -11.04
N ASN A 228 -24.80 -8.60 -12.15
CA ASN A 228 -24.24 -8.35 -13.48
C ASN A 228 -24.27 -6.87 -13.86
N ALA A 229 -25.29 -6.11 -13.41
CA ALA A 229 -25.36 -4.65 -13.60
C ALA A 229 -24.19 -3.91 -12.91
N LEU A 230 -23.58 -4.49 -11.88
CA LEU A 230 -22.34 -4.00 -11.26
C LEU A 230 -21.06 -4.39 -12.04
N HIS A 231 -21.21 -4.90 -13.25
CA HIS A 231 -20.12 -5.43 -14.08
C HIS A 231 -19.33 -6.55 -13.39
N ARG A 232 -20.05 -7.45 -12.68
CA ARG A 232 -19.49 -8.66 -12.07
C ARG A 232 -20.13 -9.89 -12.69
N GLY A 233 -19.27 -10.83 -13.11
CA GLY A 233 -19.72 -12.12 -13.63
C GLY A 233 -20.38 -12.96 -12.54
N VAL A 234 -21.47 -13.61 -12.87
CA VAL A 234 -22.17 -14.57 -12.02
C VAL A 234 -22.18 -15.91 -12.75
N THR A 235 -21.66 -16.94 -12.10
CA THR A 235 -21.74 -18.32 -12.60
C THR A 235 -22.77 -19.07 -11.80
N VAL A 236 -23.75 -19.68 -12.48
CA VAL A 236 -24.77 -20.52 -11.84
C VAL A 236 -24.33 -21.97 -11.95
N ILE A 237 -24.37 -22.68 -10.82
CA ILE A 237 -24.03 -24.09 -10.69
C ILE A 237 -25.24 -24.83 -10.19
N ASP A 238 -25.57 -25.92 -10.86
CA ASP A 238 -26.67 -26.83 -10.43
C ASP A 238 -26.16 -27.73 -9.31
N GLY A 239 -26.95 -27.85 -8.26
CA GLY A 239 -26.66 -28.71 -7.14
C GLY A 239 -27.92 -29.40 -6.62
N THR A 240 -27.77 -30.45 -5.81
CA THR A 240 -28.87 -31.12 -5.13
C THR A 240 -28.61 -31.07 -3.62
N GLY A 241 -29.59 -30.57 -2.87
CA GLY A 241 -29.53 -30.60 -1.41
C GLY A 241 -29.61 -32.04 -0.91
N LEU A 242 -28.54 -32.58 -0.34
CA LEU A 242 -28.45 -33.98 0.06
C LEU A 242 -29.54 -34.38 1.07
N TYR A 243 -29.82 -33.49 2.04
CA TYR A 243 -30.84 -33.74 3.07
C TYR A 243 -32.27 -33.62 2.53
N THR A 244 -32.51 -32.62 1.66
CA THR A 244 -33.88 -32.33 1.17
C THR A 244 -34.23 -33.02 -0.13
N GLY A 245 -33.23 -33.54 -0.87
CA GLY A 245 -33.40 -34.08 -2.24
C GLY A 245 -33.75 -33.02 -3.29
N LYS A 246 -33.86 -31.72 -2.89
CA LYS A 246 -34.30 -30.65 -3.79
C LYS A 246 -33.15 -30.14 -4.66
N GLN A 247 -33.50 -29.85 -5.91
CA GLN A 247 -32.59 -29.13 -6.80
C GLN A 247 -32.39 -27.69 -6.32
N VAL A 248 -31.14 -27.22 -6.27
CA VAL A 248 -30.78 -25.88 -5.86
C VAL A 248 -29.88 -25.24 -6.91
N LYS A 249 -30.04 -23.93 -7.11
CA LYS A 249 -29.16 -23.13 -7.96
C LYS A 249 -28.21 -22.35 -7.07
N MET A 250 -26.93 -22.64 -7.19
CA MET A 250 -25.87 -21.94 -6.47
C MET A 250 -25.16 -20.92 -7.40
N MET A 251 -25.16 -19.69 -7.02
CA MET A 251 -24.41 -18.64 -7.73
C MET A 251 -23.01 -18.51 -7.13
N PHE A 252 -22.01 -18.50 -8.01
CA PHE A 252 -20.63 -18.19 -7.69
C PHE A 252 -20.29 -16.79 -8.23
N VAL A 253 -19.86 -15.90 -7.36
CA VAL A 253 -19.54 -14.50 -7.72
C VAL A 253 -18.19 -14.13 -7.16
N LEU A 254 -17.34 -13.54 -7.99
CA LEU A 254 -16.09 -12.93 -7.58
C LEU A 254 -16.20 -11.40 -7.67
N ALA A 255 -15.91 -10.71 -6.57
CA ALA A 255 -16.00 -9.27 -6.48
C ALA A 255 -14.84 -8.67 -5.71
N LYS A 256 -14.65 -7.35 -5.81
CA LYS A 256 -13.75 -6.64 -4.90
C LYS A 256 -14.38 -6.53 -3.53
N LYS A 257 -13.58 -6.57 -2.46
CA LYS A 257 -14.06 -6.42 -1.08
C LYS A 257 -14.90 -5.14 -0.88
N SER A 258 -14.55 -4.05 -1.56
CA SER A 258 -15.30 -2.79 -1.53
C SER A 258 -16.74 -2.89 -2.05
N GLN A 259 -17.06 -3.92 -2.82
CA GLN A 259 -18.41 -4.16 -3.36
C GLN A 259 -19.24 -5.13 -2.51
N SER A 260 -18.67 -5.69 -1.43
CA SER A 260 -19.36 -6.69 -0.60
C SER A 260 -20.68 -6.18 -0.05
N ASN A 261 -20.68 -4.99 0.55
CA ASN A 261 -21.90 -4.43 1.15
C ASN A 261 -23.00 -4.21 0.12
N THR A 262 -22.64 -3.73 -1.08
CA THR A 262 -23.62 -3.54 -2.18
C THR A 262 -24.20 -4.88 -2.63
N ILE A 263 -23.37 -5.93 -2.73
CA ILE A 263 -23.85 -7.28 -3.10
C ILE A 263 -24.77 -7.84 -2.01
N PHE A 264 -24.42 -7.68 -0.73
CA PHE A 264 -25.31 -8.10 0.36
C PHE A 264 -26.64 -7.35 0.35
N GLN A 265 -26.65 -6.04 0.08
CA GLN A 265 -27.89 -5.26 -0.05
C GLN A 265 -28.75 -5.80 -1.19
N ILE A 266 -28.19 -6.01 -2.37
CA ILE A 266 -28.93 -6.58 -3.52
C ILE A 266 -29.56 -7.92 -3.17
N ILE A 267 -28.81 -8.80 -2.49
CA ILE A 267 -29.32 -10.11 -2.11
C ILE A 267 -30.46 -9.96 -1.10
N ASN A 268 -30.28 -9.15 -0.07
CA ASN A 268 -31.27 -8.95 0.98
C ASN A 268 -32.56 -8.30 0.47
N ASP A 269 -32.45 -7.35 -0.46
CA ASP A 269 -33.60 -6.64 -1.05
C ASP A 269 -34.45 -7.58 -1.94
N ILE A 270 -33.78 -8.54 -2.63
CA ILE A 270 -34.48 -9.47 -3.53
C ILE A 270 -34.98 -10.73 -2.78
N ASP A 271 -34.10 -11.32 -1.98
CA ASP A 271 -34.42 -12.54 -1.21
C ASP A 271 -33.76 -12.52 0.17
N PRO A 272 -34.47 -12.00 1.19
CA PRO A 272 -33.94 -11.97 2.57
C PRO A 272 -33.64 -13.36 3.15
N ASN A 273 -34.20 -14.44 2.57
CA ASN A 273 -33.99 -15.82 3.01
C ASN A 273 -32.89 -16.55 2.23
N ALA A 274 -32.18 -15.85 1.32
CA ALA A 274 -31.07 -16.43 0.57
C ALA A 274 -29.97 -16.91 1.51
N PHE A 275 -29.41 -18.08 1.26
CA PHE A 275 -28.22 -18.55 1.94
C PHE A 275 -26.99 -17.92 1.25
N VAL A 276 -26.16 -17.22 2.02
CA VAL A 276 -24.98 -16.54 1.50
C VAL A 276 -23.75 -16.91 2.31
N SER A 277 -22.71 -17.41 1.65
CA SER A 277 -21.39 -17.58 2.22
C SER A 277 -20.40 -16.68 1.51
N GLN A 278 -19.64 -15.90 2.27
CA GLN A 278 -18.58 -15.04 1.75
C GLN A 278 -17.24 -15.48 2.31
N SER A 279 -16.21 -15.55 1.46
CA SER A 279 -14.84 -15.77 1.88
C SER A 279 -13.86 -14.84 1.15
N ALA A 280 -12.76 -14.49 1.81
CA ALA A 280 -11.68 -13.73 1.19
C ALA A 280 -10.90 -14.64 0.24
N VAL A 281 -10.48 -14.07 -0.92
CA VAL A 281 -9.67 -14.76 -1.92
C VAL A 281 -8.33 -14.04 -2.03
N ILE A 282 -7.24 -14.79 -1.85
CA ILE A 282 -5.87 -14.24 -1.82
C ILE A 282 -5.42 -13.76 -3.21
N GLY A 283 -5.92 -14.33 -4.29
CA GLY A 283 -5.58 -13.90 -5.64
C GLY A 283 -6.65 -14.26 -6.64
N VAL A 284 -7.11 -13.29 -7.41
CA VAL A 284 -8.01 -13.47 -8.54
C VAL A 284 -7.35 -12.89 -9.78
N TYR A 285 -7.17 -13.71 -10.79
CA TYR A 285 -6.51 -13.34 -12.02
C TYR A 285 -7.43 -13.62 -13.21
N GLY A 286 -7.39 -12.75 -14.21
CA GLY A 286 -8.15 -12.91 -15.44
C GLY A 286 -8.94 -11.66 -15.79
N GLU A 287 -9.96 -11.81 -16.64
CA GLU A 287 -10.76 -10.69 -17.13
C GLU A 287 -11.54 -10.03 -15.98
N GLY A 288 -11.37 -8.71 -15.84
CA GLY A 288 -11.95 -7.92 -14.74
C GLY A 288 -11.13 -7.90 -13.44
N PHE A 289 -10.01 -8.62 -13.37
CA PHE A 289 -9.09 -8.72 -12.22
C PHE A 289 -7.63 -8.52 -12.66
N ASP A 290 -6.68 -8.88 -11.81
CA ASP A 290 -5.26 -8.74 -12.08
C ASP A 290 -4.80 -9.69 -13.22
N ARG A 291 -3.79 -9.27 -13.98
CA ARG A 291 -3.23 -10.10 -15.05
C ARG A 291 -2.18 -11.06 -14.51
N PHE A 292 -2.16 -12.29 -15.03
CA PHE A 292 -1.07 -13.22 -14.78
C PHE A 292 0.28 -12.62 -15.21
N LYS A 293 1.24 -12.62 -14.30
CA LYS A 293 2.64 -12.37 -14.61
C LYS A 293 3.38 -13.70 -14.61
N VAL A 294 3.35 -14.41 -15.72
CA VAL A 294 4.18 -15.62 -15.88
C VAL A 294 5.56 -15.21 -16.35
N LYS A 295 6.59 -15.46 -15.54
CA LYS A 295 7.99 -15.35 -16.01
C LYS A 295 8.17 -16.42 -17.10
N LYS A 296 8.43 -16.02 -18.35
CA LYS A 296 8.94 -16.96 -19.37
C LYS A 296 10.32 -17.43 -18.88
N LYS A 297 10.46 -18.71 -18.60
CA LYS A 297 11.79 -19.33 -18.51
C LYS A 297 12.41 -19.16 -19.90
N THR A 298 13.42 -18.32 -20.03
CA THR A 298 14.34 -18.34 -21.16
C THR A 298 15.22 -19.57 -20.94
N ASN A 299 15.02 -20.60 -21.76
CA ASN A 299 15.97 -21.70 -21.89
C ASN A 299 17.26 -21.16 -22.46
#